data_e993f53749faeebb3c05651043ae3488
#
_entry.id   e993f53749faeebb3c05651043ae3488
#
_cell.length_a   1.000
_cell.length_b   1.000
_cell.length_c   1.000
_cell.angle_alpha   90.00
_cell.angle_beta   90.00
_cell.angle_gamma   90.00
#
_symmetry.space_group_name_H-M   'P 1'
#
loop_
_entity.id
_entity.type
_entity.pdbx_description
1 polymer ?
#
loop_
_entity_poly.entity_id
_entity_poly.type
_entity_poly.pdbx_seq_one_letter_code
_entity_poly.pdbx_strand_id
1 'polypeptide(L)'
;RGLLGFDGTIVSDDLGMAAARQMQGRQLTHAEAACAALNAGCDLALLCNQCLDGGAALDAALEGLQAARGVHWQPRPASEARRRALLPAFDAPDWAALMAQPAYQQALSLVEKLAARRG
;
A
#
# COMPACT_ATOMS: atom_id res chain seq x y z
N ARG A 1 5.99 -15.21 5.39
CA ARG A 1 7.27 -14.74 5.97
C ARG A 1 8.15 -15.93 6.35
N GLY A 2 7.78 -16.73 7.35
CA GLY A 2 8.63 -17.79 7.88
C GLY A 2 9.14 -18.77 6.82
N LEU A 3 8.25 -19.39 6.05
CA LEU A 3 8.61 -20.39 5.02
C LEU A 3 9.51 -19.83 3.91
N LEU A 4 9.28 -18.60 3.48
CA LEU A 4 10.02 -17.96 2.39
C LEU A 4 11.18 -17.08 2.87
N GLY A 5 11.39 -16.93 4.19
CA GLY A 5 12.39 -16.01 4.74
C GLY A 5 12.18 -14.54 4.38
N PHE A 6 10.99 -14.16 3.89
CA PHE A 6 10.71 -12.79 3.44
C PHE A 6 10.48 -11.86 4.63
N ASP A 7 11.28 -10.82 4.77
CA ASP A 7 11.17 -9.83 5.86
C ASP A 7 10.83 -8.40 5.38
N GLY A 8 10.59 -8.20 4.10
CA GLY A 8 10.16 -6.92 3.55
C GLY A 8 8.71 -6.55 3.95
N THR A 9 8.29 -5.34 3.63
CA THR A 9 6.91 -4.87 3.81
C THR A 9 5.95 -5.64 2.91
N ILE A 10 4.85 -6.12 3.47
CA ILE A 10 3.75 -6.76 2.73
C ILE A 10 2.57 -5.79 2.69
N VAL A 11 2.12 -5.49 1.49
CA VAL A 11 0.92 -4.68 1.22
C VAL A 11 -0.19 -5.63 0.77
N SER A 12 -1.43 -5.43 1.23
CA SER A 12 -2.56 -6.17 0.68
C SER A 12 -2.81 -5.77 -0.77
N ASP A 13 -3.57 -6.57 -1.49
CA ASP A 13 -4.24 -6.10 -2.71
C ASP A 13 -5.35 -5.09 -2.34
N ASP A 14 -5.97 -4.46 -3.35
CA ASP A 14 -7.04 -3.48 -3.14
C ASP A 14 -8.25 -4.11 -2.44
N LEU A 15 -8.49 -3.71 -1.21
CA LEU A 15 -9.65 -4.15 -0.42
C LEU A 15 -10.97 -3.49 -0.86
N GLY A 16 -10.93 -2.58 -1.83
CA GLY A 16 -12.11 -2.06 -2.52
C GLY A 16 -12.76 -3.10 -3.45
N MET A 17 -11.99 -4.08 -3.93
CA MET A 17 -12.49 -5.14 -4.80
C MET A 17 -13.46 -6.07 -4.09
N ALA A 18 -14.59 -6.40 -4.74
CA ALA A 18 -15.61 -7.26 -4.16
C ALA A 18 -15.05 -8.63 -3.76
N ALA A 19 -14.18 -9.23 -4.59
CA ALA A 19 -13.56 -10.53 -4.31
C ALA A 19 -12.64 -10.49 -3.08
N ALA A 20 -11.92 -9.40 -2.85
CA ALA A 20 -11.04 -9.24 -1.68
C ALA A 20 -11.81 -9.14 -0.35
N ARG A 21 -13.11 -8.88 -0.42
CA ARG A 21 -14.02 -8.78 0.73
C ARG A 21 -14.94 -10.00 0.90
N GLN A 22 -14.69 -11.09 0.19
CA GLN A 22 -15.46 -12.34 0.36
C GLN A 22 -14.75 -13.25 1.35
N MET A 23 -15.43 -13.63 2.43
CA MET A 23 -14.92 -14.59 3.40
C MET A 23 -16.05 -15.47 3.91
N GLN A 24 -15.90 -16.76 3.77
CA GLN A 24 -16.88 -17.78 4.23
C GLN A 24 -18.33 -17.50 3.75
N GLY A 25 -18.49 -17.08 2.49
CA GLY A 25 -19.78 -16.77 1.90
C GLY A 25 -20.40 -15.43 2.33
N ARG A 26 -19.71 -14.62 3.14
CA ARG A 26 -20.13 -13.29 3.61
C ARG A 26 -19.27 -12.19 2.98
N GLN A 27 -19.88 -11.09 2.63
CA GLN A 27 -19.16 -9.89 2.24
C GLN A 27 -18.76 -9.10 3.49
N LEU A 28 -17.46 -8.80 3.60
CA LEU A 28 -16.89 -8.00 4.66
C LEU A 28 -17.06 -6.50 4.39
N THR A 29 -17.16 -5.70 5.43
CA THR A 29 -16.91 -4.27 5.37
C THR A 29 -15.43 -4.01 5.06
N HIS A 30 -15.07 -2.80 4.64
CA HIS A 30 -13.68 -2.44 4.42
C HIS A 30 -12.83 -2.56 5.69
N ALA A 31 -13.39 -2.19 6.85
CA ALA A 31 -12.72 -2.33 8.15
C ALA A 31 -12.44 -3.80 8.51
N GLU A 32 -13.43 -4.69 8.33
CA GLU A 32 -13.26 -6.12 8.57
C GLU A 32 -12.22 -6.75 7.64
N ALA A 33 -12.23 -6.37 6.35
CA ALA A 33 -11.25 -6.82 5.39
C ALA A 33 -9.83 -6.32 5.75
N ALA A 34 -9.70 -5.08 6.18
CA ALA A 34 -8.43 -4.52 6.67
C ALA A 34 -7.93 -5.27 7.91
N CYS A 35 -8.81 -5.55 8.90
CA CYS A 35 -8.45 -6.37 10.06
C CYS A 35 -7.96 -7.75 9.64
N ALA A 36 -8.66 -8.41 8.71
CA ALA A 36 -8.27 -9.73 8.20
C ALA A 36 -6.91 -9.70 7.51
N ALA A 37 -6.65 -8.71 6.65
CA ALA A 37 -5.37 -8.54 5.97
C ALA A 37 -4.22 -8.30 6.96
N LEU A 38 -4.41 -7.40 7.93
CA LEU A 38 -3.42 -7.10 8.96
C LEU A 38 -3.13 -8.33 9.84
N ASN A 39 -4.16 -9.09 10.22
CA ASN A 39 -3.99 -10.33 10.99
C ASN A 39 -3.31 -11.43 10.18
N ALA A 40 -3.55 -11.49 8.87
CA ALA A 40 -2.87 -12.43 7.98
C ALA A 40 -1.38 -12.12 7.77
N GLY A 41 -0.92 -10.95 8.21
CA GLY A 41 0.51 -10.59 8.17
C GLY A 41 0.86 -9.45 7.23
N CYS A 42 -0.11 -8.79 6.60
CA CYS A 42 0.14 -7.54 5.88
C CYS A 42 0.59 -6.44 6.85
N ASP A 43 1.46 -5.58 6.37
CA ASP A 43 1.93 -4.39 7.10
C ASP A 43 1.12 -3.15 6.72
N LEU A 44 0.55 -3.16 5.51
CA LEU A 44 -0.32 -2.12 4.95
C LEU A 44 -1.57 -2.77 4.35
N ALA A 45 -2.72 -2.16 4.61
CA ALA A 45 -3.99 -2.48 3.97
C ALA A 45 -4.28 -1.42 2.91
N LEU A 46 -4.41 -1.83 1.64
CA LEU A 46 -4.65 -0.93 0.52
C LEU A 46 -6.15 -0.81 0.26
N LEU A 47 -6.63 0.42 0.13
CA LEU A 47 -8.02 0.73 -0.22
C LEU A 47 -8.03 1.80 -1.31
N CYS A 48 -8.35 1.42 -2.55
CA CYS A 48 -8.32 2.28 -3.72
C CYS A 48 -9.69 2.88 -4.04
N ASN A 49 -9.68 3.93 -4.89
CA ASN A 49 -10.87 4.54 -5.51
C ASN A 49 -11.94 5.07 -4.53
N GLN A 50 -11.58 5.30 -3.26
CA GLN A 50 -12.53 5.75 -2.24
C GLN A 50 -12.80 7.27 -2.29
N CYS A 51 -12.09 8.00 -3.13
CA CYS A 51 -12.37 9.43 -3.38
C CYS A 51 -13.62 9.68 -4.23
N LEU A 52 -14.16 8.65 -4.88
CA LEU A 52 -15.32 8.79 -5.77
C LEU A 52 -16.61 9.20 -5.04
N ASP A 53 -16.74 8.81 -3.75
CA ASP A 53 -17.91 9.12 -2.90
C ASP A 53 -17.56 10.17 -1.82
N GLY A 54 -16.67 11.11 -2.14
CA GLY A 54 -16.23 12.13 -1.19
C GLY A 54 -15.46 11.59 0.03
N GLY A 55 -14.99 10.32 -0.03
CA GLY A 55 -14.19 9.72 1.03
C GLY A 55 -14.97 9.02 2.13
N ALA A 56 -16.32 9.04 2.13
CA ALA A 56 -17.14 8.48 3.19
C ALA A 56 -16.84 6.99 3.49
N ALA A 57 -16.53 6.20 2.46
CA ALA A 57 -16.16 4.79 2.65
C ALA A 57 -14.79 4.63 3.34
N LEU A 58 -13.86 5.55 3.10
CA LEU A 58 -12.56 5.59 3.78
C LEU A 58 -12.73 5.96 5.25
N ASP A 59 -13.54 7.00 5.54
CA ASP A 59 -13.81 7.43 6.91
C ASP A 59 -14.45 6.29 7.71
N ALA A 60 -15.48 5.63 7.17
CA ALA A 60 -16.11 4.47 7.81
C ALA A 60 -15.14 3.30 8.02
N ALA A 61 -14.20 3.08 7.08
CA ALA A 61 -13.17 2.05 7.22
C ALA A 61 -12.20 2.38 8.35
N LEU A 62 -11.76 3.64 8.48
CA LEU A 62 -10.86 4.10 9.53
C LEU A 62 -11.53 4.04 10.91
N GLU A 63 -12.78 4.50 11.04
CA GLU A 63 -13.55 4.41 12.26
C GLU A 63 -13.74 2.96 12.71
N GLY A 64 -14.16 2.08 11.79
CA GLY A 64 -14.33 0.66 12.07
C GLY A 64 -13.03 -0.03 12.46
N LEU A 65 -11.91 0.30 11.80
CA LEU A 65 -10.59 -0.24 12.12
C LEU A 65 -10.11 0.25 13.51
N GLN A 66 -10.38 1.51 13.85
CA GLN A 66 -10.05 2.07 15.16
C GLN A 66 -10.88 1.40 16.26
N ALA A 67 -12.18 1.21 16.06
CA ALA A 67 -13.06 0.51 17.00
C ALA A 67 -12.64 -0.96 17.20
N ALA A 68 -12.13 -1.62 16.15
CA ALA A 68 -11.65 -3.00 16.18
C ALA A 68 -10.29 -3.17 16.86
N ARG A 69 -9.55 -2.07 17.08
CA ARG A 69 -8.21 -2.10 17.67
C ARG A 69 -8.23 -2.66 19.10
N GLY A 70 -7.34 -3.60 19.38
CA GLY A 70 -7.27 -4.26 20.67
C GLY A 70 -8.28 -5.39 20.86
N VAL A 71 -9.31 -5.49 20.01
CA VAL A 71 -10.34 -6.54 20.05
C VAL A 71 -10.16 -7.53 18.89
N HIS A 72 -10.12 -7.04 17.67
CA HIS A 72 -10.04 -7.85 16.44
C HIS A 72 -8.69 -7.77 15.74
N TRP A 73 -7.87 -6.78 16.04
CA TRP A 73 -6.49 -6.65 15.55
C TRP A 73 -5.65 -5.83 16.52
N GLN A 74 -4.32 -6.00 16.44
CA GLN A 74 -3.38 -5.22 17.24
C GLN A 74 -2.19 -4.74 16.40
N PRO A 75 -1.72 -3.50 16.64
CA PRO A 75 -0.49 -3.01 16.04
C PRO A 75 0.69 -3.91 16.41
N ARG A 76 1.55 -4.19 15.43
CA ARG A 76 2.76 -4.99 15.62
C ARG A 76 4.00 -4.10 15.47
N PRO A 77 4.89 -4.03 16.49
CA PRO A 77 6.10 -3.19 16.39
C PRO A 77 6.97 -3.52 15.18
N ALA A 78 7.11 -4.80 14.83
CA ALA A 78 7.87 -5.21 13.65
C ALA A 78 7.24 -4.71 12.33
N SER A 79 5.91 -4.62 12.26
CA SER A 79 5.20 -4.04 11.11
C SER A 79 5.48 -2.53 10.99
N GLU A 80 5.46 -1.82 12.12
CA GLU A 80 5.80 -0.40 12.17
C GLU A 80 7.25 -0.14 11.73
N ALA A 81 8.18 -0.95 12.21
CA ALA A 81 9.59 -0.84 11.82
C ALA A 81 9.77 -1.00 10.29
N ARG A 82 9.10 -2.01 9.69
CA ARG A 82 9.14 -2.20 8.22
C ARG A 82 8.54 -1.04 7.45
N ARG A 83 7.42 -0.49 7.91
CA ARG A 83 6.79 0.68 7.27
C ARG A 83 7.70 1.91 7.35
N ARG A 84 8.32 2.14 8.50
CA ARG A 84 9.27 3.24 8.67
C ARG A 84 10.51 3.10 7.80
N ALA A 85 10.98 1.89 7.57
CA ALA A 85 12.11 1.61 6.68
C ALA A 85 11.83 1.95 5.20
N LEU A 86 10.56 2.15 4.81
CA LEU A 86 10.19 2.63 3.47
C LEU A 86 10.27 4.16 3.32
N LEU A 87 10.38 4.90 4.43
CA LEU A 87 10.53 6.35 4.36
C LEU A 87 11.89 6.71 3.76
N PRO A 88 11.97 7.78 2.98
CA PRO A 88 13.24 8.21 2.41
C PRO A 88 14.26 8.53 3.52
N ALA A 89 15.49 8.10 3.30
CA ALA A 89 16.59 8.36 4.23
C ALA A 89 17.20 9.76 4.05
N PHE A 90 16.80 10.47 3.02
CA PHE A 90 17.30 11.83 2.67
C PHE A 90 16.18 12.60 1.97
N ASP A 91 16.33 13.91 1.93
CA ASP A 91 15.39 14.79 1.22
C ASP A 91 15.42 14.53 -0.28
N ALA A 92 14.26 14.67 -0.91
CA ALA A 92 14.17 14.57 -2.36
C ALA A 92 14.99 15.74 -2.99
N PRO A 93 15.76 15.49 -4.06
CA PRO A 93 16.40 16.56 -4.80
C PRO A 93 15.34 17.49 -5.41
N ASP A 94 15.68 18.76 -5.57
CA ASP A 94 14.85 19.65 -6.38
C ASP A 94 14.80 19.18 -7.85
N TRP A 95 13.86 19.72 -8.61
CA TRP A 95 13.64 19.29 -10.00
C TRP A 95 14.88 19.50 -10.88
N ALA A 96 15.58 20.61 -10.73
CA ALA A 96 16.79 20.93 -11.53
C ALA A 96 17.93 19.95 -11.21
N ALA A 97 18.14 19.67 -9.93
CA ALA A 97 19.13 18.70 -9.48
C ALA A 97 18.79 17.26 -9.94
N LEU A 98 17.51 16.89 -9.92
CA LEU A 98 17.07 15.58 -10.44
C LEU A 98 17.34 15.46 -11.93
N MET A 99 16.95 16.44 -12.72
CA MET A 99 17.17 16.46 -14.17
C MET A 99 18.64 16.45 -14.57
N ALA A 100 19.53 16.99 -13.76
CA ALA A 100 20.96 16.98 -13.99
C ALA A 100 21.63 15.63 -13.68
N GLN A 101 20.93 14.70 -13.01
CA GLN A 101 21.52 13.41 -12.67
C GLN A 101 21.74 12.52 -13.90
N PRO A 102 22.94 11.92 -14.07
CA PRO A 102 23.22 11.04 -15.21
C PRO A 102 22.23 9.88 -15.33
N ALA A 103 21.81 9.29 -14.20
CA ALA A 103 20.83 8.20 -14.18
C ALA A 103 19.48 8.64 -14.73
N TYR A 104 19.02 9.86 -14.40
CA TYR A 104 17.77 10.42 -14.93
C TYR A 104 17.88 10.62 -16.44
N GLN A 105 18.98 11.19 -16.94
CA GLN A 105 19.21 11.42 -18.37
C GLN A 105 19.27 10.10 -19.16
N GLN A 106 19.91 9.07 -18.61
CA GLN A 106 19.94 7.74 -19.21
C GLN A 106 18.53 7.12 -19.27
N ALA A 107 17.76 7.22 -18.20
CA ALA A 107 16.38 6.72 -18.16
C ALA A 107 15.49 7.44 -19.19
N LEU A 108 15.59 8.76 -19.28
CA LEU A 108 14.86 9.57 -20.26
C LEU A 108 15.18 9.14 -21.69
N SER A 109 16.48 9.03 -22.03
CA SER A 109 16.92 8.57 -23.35
C SER A 109 16.41 7.16 -23.68
N LEU A 110 16.33 6.27 -22.69
CA LEU A 110 15.79 4.92 -22.90
C LEU A 110 14.28 4.98 -23.20
N VAL A 111 13.52 5.76 -22.47
CA VAL A 111 12.08 5.95 -22.70
C VAL A 111 11.79 6.51 -24.09
N GLU A 112 12.56 7.52 -24.52
CA GLU A 112 12.44 8.11 -25.87
C GLU A 112 12.72 7.09 -26.98
N LYS A 113 13.78 6.27 -26.83
CA LYS A 113 14.10 5.19 -27.77
C LYS A 113 13.01 4.13 -27.85
N LEU A 114 12.39 3.78 -26.71
CA LEU A 114 11.29 2.83 -26.68
C LEU A 114 10.02 3.40 -27.31
N ALA A 115 9.72 4.67 -27.09
CA ALA A 115 8.60 5.36 -27.72
C ALA A 115 8.76 5.41 -29.25
N ALA A 116 9.95 5.75 -29.75
CA ALA A 116 10.24 5.81 -31.18
C ALA A 116 10.14 4.45 -31.91
N ARG A 117 10.23 3.32 -31.19
CA ARG A 117 10.07 1.97 -31.78
C ARG A 117 8.61 1.53 -31.94
N ARG A 118 7.67 2.27 -31.36
CA ARG A 118 6.24 1.93 -31.38
C ARG A 118 5.42 2.75 -32.42
N GLY A 119 6.02 3.74 -33.04
CA GLY A 119 5.48 4.52 -34.16
C GLY A 119 6.03 4.02 -35.48
#